data_dfb670638a7e2dcf5861e14402eef8a5
#
_entry.id   dfb670638a7e2dcf5861e14402eef8a5
#
_cell.length_a   1.000
_cell.length_b   1.000
_cell.length_c   1.000
_cell.angle_alpha   90.00
_cell.angle_beta   90.00
_cell.angle_gamma   90.00
#
_symmetry.space_group_name_H-M   'P 1'
#
loop_
_entity.id
_entity.type
_entity.pdbx_description
1 polymer ?
#
loop_
_entity_poly.entity_id
_entity_poly.type
_entity_poly.pdbx_seq_one_letter_code
_entity_poly.pdbx_strand_id
1 'polypeptide(L)'
;MNRNDKSFKALAAFTLLGVIASACAAPQSQPAPSEPTAAPQQPAPSEPTAAPPAAEPFIFGMVIVGPVNDKGWNEAHFKGAQYVVEKLPNVKFEYVDKVNPADRPNVKGSQVADEMIAKGAKLIIFNSDDFKDDALETAKKHPNIVVIHASGDYAWKEGKNYKGQPNLGNLMSKMEPGWMIAGCASALGSENGKIGTVGPLINEETRRYASAAYLGARYCWENYKKRDPKELQFKITWIGFWFNIPGVTLDPTKVADDFYNSDFDVVMSAIDTPEAAIQGKKAAEAGKAVKYHHYSYKGGCEPAPDICLGVHYYNWGPGYLDIVKRVLDGTYTATWTWAEPDWSDLNNPDTSAFGYLKGKALGAENEQFLDQFIKGLGDGSIILWKGPLNFQDGTVFLKEGEVATDQQIWYLPQLLEGMEGPSK
;
A
#
# COMPACT_ATOMS: atom_id res chain seq x y z
N MET A 1 39.67 -14.04 35.88
CA MET A 1 41.01 -13.48 35.66
C MET A 1 40.87 -12.19 34.87
N ASN A 2 41.11 -11.13 35.59
CA ASN A 2 41.71 -9.84 35.27
C ASN A 2 41.14 -9.09 34.04
N ARG A 3 40.41 -7.95 34.29
CA ARG A 3 40.80 -6.60 34.80
C ARG A 3 41.71 -5.84 33.79
N ASN A 4 41.23 -4.72 33.23
CA ASN A 4 41.54 -3.32 33.62
C ASN A 4 40.96 -2.42 32.52
N ASP A 5 40.09 -1.47 32.72
CA ASP A 5 40.13 -0.23 33.52
C ASP A 5 41.15 0.82 33.03
N LYS A 6 40.62 2.03 32.80
CA LYS A 6 41.12 3.40 32.96
C LYS A 6 40.60 4.32 31.84
N SER A 7 39.68 5.21 32.08
CA SER A 7 39.59 6.45 32.94
C SER A 7 40.40 7.66 32.48
N PHE A 8 39.74 8.82 32.54
CA PHE A 8 40.21 10.20 32.81
C PHE A 8 40.68 11.05 31.62
N LYS A 9 40.35 12.37 31.49
CA LYS A 9 40.09 13.53 32.33
C LYS A 9 39.50 14.64 31.45
N ALA A 10 38.54 15.43 31.71
CA ALA A 10 38.31 16.58 32.58
C ALA A 10 39.35 17.74 32.53
N LEU A 11 38.79 18.94 32.49
CA LEU A 11 39.34 20.28 32.89
C LEU A 11 39.28 21.29 31.71
N ALA A 12 38.97 22.58 31.86
CA ALA A 12 38.50 23.43 32.91
C ALA A 12 38.09 24.78 32.34
N ALA A 13 37.35 25.50 33.09
CA ALA A 13 36.85 26.87 32.93
C ALA A 13 37.93 27.95 32.82
N PHE A 14 37.60 29.08 32.23
CA PHE A 14 38.19 30.37 32.57
C PHE A 14 37.11 31.48 32.51
N THR A 15 36.87 32.01 33.71
CA THR A 15 36.18 33.26 34.04
C THR A 15 37.17 34.42 33.91
N LEU A 16 36.75 35.57 33.41
CA LEU A 16 37.38 36.85 33.79
C LEU A 16 36.33 37.98 33.89
N LEU A 17 36.21 38.48 35.09
CA LEU A 17 35.56 39.74 35.48
C LEU A 17 36.41 40.94 35.12
N GLY A 18 35.78 42.04 34.76
CA GLY A 18 36.39 43.34 34.68
C GLY A 18 35.39 44.45 35.00
N VAL A 19 35.57 45.01 36.21
CA VAL A 19 34.77 46.12 36.79
C VAL A 19 35.61 47.41 36.70
N ILE A 20 34.92 48.54 36.89
CA ILE A 20 35.43 49.92 37.25
C ILE A 20 35.30 50.93 36.11
N ALA A 21 34.87 52.18 36.29
CA ALA A 21 34.42 53.00 37.42
C ALA A 21 33.74 54.26 36.92
N SER A 22 33.00 54.86 37.83
CA SER A 22 32.31 56.12 37.77
C SER A 22 33.21 57.37 37.63
N ALA A 23 32.68 58.43 37.04
CA ALA A 23 33.03 59.80 37.47
C ALA A 23 31.85 60.77 37.27
N CYS A 24 31.42 61.35 38.36
CA CYS A 24 30.50 62.49 38.45
C CYS A 24 31.16 63.81 38.13
N ALA A 25 30.43 64.74 37.47
CA ALA A 25 30.60 66.17 37.65
C ALA A 25 29.31 66.90 37.25
N ALA A 26 28.76 67.68 38.13
CA ALA A 26 27.67 68.68 37.96
C ALA A 26 28.25 70.11 38.06
N PRO A 27 27.44 71.18 38.04
CA PRO A 27 26.64 71.72 36.92
C PRO A 27 27.04 73.17 36.60
N GLN A 28 26.65 73.71 35.46
CA GLN A 28 26.60 75.17 35.21
C GLN A 28 25.25 75.57 34.56
N SER A 29 24.76 76.74 35.04
CA SER A 29 23.50 77.39 34.79
C SER A 29 23.45 78.22 33.52
N GLN A 30 22.37 78.05 32.77
CA GLN A 30 21.52 78.92 31.96
C GLN A 30 22.07 80.14 31.15
N PRO A 31 21.41 80.44 29.98
CA PRO A 31 20.10 81.15 29.97
C PRO A 31 19.09 80.56 28.96
N ALA A 32 17.84 80.93 29.14
CA ALA A 32 16.70 80.53 28.30
C ALA A 32 16.69 81.15 26.89
N PRO A 33 16.20 80.42 25.92
CA PRO A 33 15.74 80.96 24.65
C PRO A 33 14.29 80.52 24.33
N SER A 34 13.68 81.48 23.70
CA SER A 34 12.56 81.46 22.76
C SER A 34 11.95 80.15 22.31
N GLU A 35 10.60 80.09 22.33
CA GLU A 35 9.76 79.03 21.77
C GLU A 35 10.12 78.73 20.30
N PRO A 36 10.19 77.49 19.92
CA PRO A 36 10.15 77.06 18.55
C PRO A 36 8.75 76.55 18.18
N THR A 37 8.32 77.05 17.04
CA THR A 37 7.21 76.60 16.22
C THR A 37 7.05 75.10 16.15
N ALA A 38 5.84 74.57 16.35
CA ALA A 38 5.47 73.20 16.25
C ALA A 38 5.80 72.60 14.87
N ALA A 39 6.66 71.62 14.84
CA ALA A 39 6.88 70.74 13.68
C ALA A 39 5.72 69.77 13.48
N PRO A 40 5.40 69.37 12.25
CA PRO A 40 4.33 68.42 11.99
C PRO A 40 4.62 67.09 12.69
N GLN A 41 3.67 66.59 13.48
CA GLN A 41 3.75 65.25 14.08
C GLN A 41 3.75 64.19 12.97
N GLN A 42 4.82 63.44 12.89
CA GLN A 42 4.89 62.19 12.10
C GLN A 42 3.88 61.20 12.68
N PRO A 43 3.07 60.52 11.81
CA PRO A 43 2.18 59.49 12.31
C PRO A 43 2.97 58.40 13.07
N ALA A 44 2.48 57.99 14.21
CA ALA A 44 3.06 56.89 14.98
C ALA A 44 3.14 55.63 14.11
N PRO A 45 4.20 54.83 14.21
CA PRO A 45 4.27 53.55 13.52
C PRO A 45 3.06 52.71 13.92
N SER A 46 2.27 52.30 12.94
CA SER A 46 1.19 51.32 13.16
C SER A 46 1.81 50.02 13.77
N GLU A 47 1.31 49.61 14.91
CA GLU A 47 1.66 48.31 15.50
C GLU A 47 1.50 47.22 14.42
N PRO A 48 2.45 46.26 14.36
CA PRO A 48 2.29 45.14 13.44
C PRO A 48 0.99 44.39 13.80
N THR A 49 0.05 44.38 12.87
CA THR A 49 -1.15 43.54 12.98
C THR A 49 -0.68 42.13 13.21
N ALA A 50 -1.04 41.53 14.36
CA ALA A 50 -0.72 40.16 14.68
C ALA A 50 -1.18 39.27 13.51
N ALA A 51 -0.28 38.46 12.97
CA ALA A 51 -0.61 37.47 11.95
C ALA A 51 -1.80 36.61 12.45
N PRO A 52 -2.79 36.31 11.58
CA PRO A 52 -3.88 35.42 11.97
C PRO A 52 -3.32 34.14 12.57
N PRO A 53 -3.93 33.62 13.64
CA PRO A 53 -3.49 32.34 14.21
C PRO A 53 -3.46 31.29 13.09
N ALA A 54 -2.36 30.55 13.01
CA ALA A 54 -2.22 29.47 12.02
C ALA A 54 -3.41 28.53 12.17
N ALA A 55 -4.09 28.23 11.06
CA ALA A 55 -5.22 27.33 11.07
C ALA A 55 -4.78 25.96 11.66
N GLU A 56 -5.61 25.39 12.53
CA GLU A 56 -5.33 24.07 13.08
C GLU A 56 -5.16 23.05 11.96
N PRO A 57 -4.14 22.17 12.03
CA PRO A 57 -3.90 21.21 10.98
C PRO A 57 -5.06 20.20 10.89
N PHE A 58 -5.42 19.84 9.66
CA PHE A 58 -6.34 18.75 9.42
C PHE A 58 -5.67 17.42 9.80
N ILE A 59 -6.32 16.61 10.62
CA ILE A 59 -5.80 15.31 11.04
C ILE A 59 -6.60 14.20 10.39
N PHE A 60 -5.91 13.27 9.71
CA PHE A 60 -6.49 11.98 9.34
C PHE A 60 -5.77 10.84 10.04
N GLY A 61 -6.53 9.82 10.44
CA GLY A 61 -6.05 8.64 11.12
C GLY A 61 -6.07 7.40 10.25
N MET A 62 -5.14 6.47 10.46
CA MET A 62 -5.15 5.17 9.82
C MET A 62 -4.99 4.06 10.84
N VAL A 63 -5.92 3.10 10.81
CA VAL A 63 -5.84 1.83 11.56
C VAL A 63 -5.21 0.80 10.64
N ILE A 64 -4.04 0.29 11.03
CA ILE A 64 -3.19 -0.56 10.19
C ILE A 64 -3.10 -1.97 10.80
N VAL A 65 -3.41 -2.99 10.01
CA VAL A 65 -3.52 -4.37 10.50
C VAL A 65 -2.18 -5.01 10.85
N GLY A 66 -1.11 -4.70 10.15
CA GLY A 66 0.24 -5.23 10.37
C GLY A 66 1.28 -4.14 10.62
N PRO A 67 2.58 -4.47 10.66
CA PRO A 67 3.64 -3.49 10.86
C PRO A 67 3.84 -2.60 9.62
N VAL A 68 4.12 -1.31 9.83
CA VAL A 68 4.33 -0.33 8.74
C VAL A 68 5.61 -0.54 7.91
N ASN A 69 6.38 -1.56 8.22
CA ASN A 69 7.63 -1.94 7.53
C ASN A 69 7.66 -3.43 7.13
N ASP A 70 6.51 -3.98 6.78
CA ASP A 70 6.33 -5.39 6.42
C ASP A 70 6.89 -5.76 5.04
N LYS A 71 7.33 -4.81 4.24
CA LYS A 71 7.72 -4.97 2.83
C LYS A 71 6.55 -5.44 1.95
N GLY A 72 5.33 -5.10 2.33
CA GLY A 72 4.09 -5.56 1.75
C GLY A 72 2.97 -4.52 1.83
N TRP A 73 1.77 -5.01 2.13
CA TRP A 73 0.53 -4.27 2.16
C TRP A 73 0.55 -3.05 3.09
N ASN A 74 0.99 -3.24 4.35
CA ASN A 74 0.93 -2.18 5.34
C ASN A 74 1.94 -1.06 5.06
N GLU A 75 3.14 -1.40 4.59
CA GLU A 75 4.13 -0.40 4.18
C GLU A 75 3.64 0.40 2.96
N ALA A 76 2.96 -0.22 2.00
CA ALA A 76 2.37 0.47 0.85
C ALA A 76 1.31 1.51 1.28
N HIS A 77 0.41 1.15 2.21
CA HIS A 77 -0.57 2.08 2.79
C HIS A 77 0.08 3.23 3.55
N PHE A 78 1.06 2.91 4.39
CA PHE A 78 1.81 3.90 5.15
C PHE A 78 2.51 4.92 4.23
N LYS A 79 3.15 4.45 3.15
CA LYS A 79 3.76 5.31 2.13
C LYS A 79 2.72 6.16 1.40
N GLY A 80 1.54 5.63 1.12
CA GLY A 80 0.43 6.39 0.56
C GLY A 80 -0.02 7.53 1.47
N ALA A 81 -0.07 7.30 2.79
CA ALA A 81 -0.38 8.36 3.75
C ALA A 81 0.73 9.41 3.87
N GLN A 82 2.01 8.98 3.84
CA GLN A 82 3.15 9.92 3.80
C GLN A 82 3.11 10.82 2.56
N TYR A 83 2.79 10.26 1.38
CA TYR A 83 2.60 11.02 0.16
C TYR A 83 1.55 12.14 0.31
N VAL A 84 0.44 11.89 1.01
CA VAL A 84 -0.57 12.93 1.28
C VAL A 84 0.01 14.09 2.09
N VAL A 85 0.76 13.79 3.16
CA VAL A 85 1.40 14.81 4.01
C VAL A 85 2.43 15.62 3.23
N GLU A 86 3.19 14.97 2.34
CA GLU A 86 4.15 15.66 1.46
C GLU A 86 3.46 16.64 0.49
N LYS A 87 2.28 16.29 -0.02
CA LYS A 87 1.51 17.15 -0.95
C LYS A 87 0.67 18.22 -0.25
N LEU A 88 0.33 18.05 1.03
CA LEU A 88 -0.56 18.95 1.79
C LEU A 88 0.08 19.36 3.12
N PRO A 89 0.81 20.50 3.18
CA PRO A 89 1.61 20.88 4.36
C PRO A 89 0.81 21.09 5.66
N ASN A 90 -0.50 21.41 5.57
CA ASN A 90 -1.39 21.63 6.72
C ASN A 90 -2.16 20.37 7.14
N VAL A 91 -1.76 19.19 6.64
CA VAL A 91 -2.37 17.91 6.96
C VAL A 91 -1.42 17.12 7.85
N LYS A 92 -1.96 16.51 8.92
CA LYS A 92 -1.24 15.59 9.79
C LYS A 92 -1.77 14.18 9.61
N PHE A 93 -0.86 13.22 9.64
CA PHE A 93 -1.15 11.81 9.61
C PHE A 93 -0.86 11.17 10.97
N GLU A 94 -1.86 10.53 11.54
CA GLU A 94 -1.72 9.69 12.74
C GLU A 94 -2.05 8.24 12.41
N TYR A 95 -1.39 7.29 13.02
CA TYR A 95 -1.66 5.88 12.80
C TYR A 95 -1.44 5.03 14.05
N VAL A 96 -2.09 3.88 14.06
CA VAL A 96 -1.78 2.78 14.97
C VAL A 96 -1.65 1.52 14.12
N ASP A 97 -0.48 0.91 14.17
CA ASP A 97 -0.17 -0.32 13.46
C ASP A 97 -0.35 -1.57 14.32
N LYS A 98 -0.25 -2.75 13.68
CA LYS A 98 -0.38 -4.05 14.32
C LYS A 98 -1.69 -4.22 15.08
N VAL A 99 -2.78 -3.67 14.53
CA VAL A 99 -4.12 -3.84 15.08
C VAL A 99 -4.70 -5.15 14.56
N ASN A 100 -4.32 -6.23 15.19
CA ASN A 100 -4.74 -7.59 14.85
C ASN A 100 -4.77 -8.47 16.12
N PRO A 101 -5.47 -9.61 16.11
CA PRO A 101 -5.59 -10.47 17.31
C PRO A 101 -4.26 -11.06 17.81
N ALA A 102 -3.23 -11.18 16.98
CA ALA A 102 -1.93 -11.71 17.39
C ALA A 102 -1.11 -10.70 18.17
N ASP A 103 -1.05 -9.46 17.68
CA ASP A 103 -0.24 -8.40 18.30
C ASP A 103 -1.01 -7.64 19.41
N ARG A 104 -2.32 -7.48 19.23
CA ARG A 104 -3.19 -6.72 20.16
C ARG A 104 -4.46 -7.50 20.46
N PRO A 105 -4.39 -8.59 21.24
CA PRO A 105 -5.56 -9.37 21.60
C PRO A 105 -6.59 -8.47 22.33
N ASN A 106 -7.86 -8.61 21.93
CA ASN A 106 -9.00 -7.84 22.46
C ASN A 106 -9.05 -6.34 22.12
N VAL A 107 -8.20 -5.84 21.23
CA VAL A 107 -8.28 -4.46 20.71
C VAL A 107 -9.01 -4.50 19.35
N LYS A 108 -10.13 -3.78 19.26
CA LYS A 108 -10.86 -3.60 17.99
C LYS A 108 -10.33 -2.39 17.24
N GLY A 109 -10.39 -2.44 15.90
CA GLY A 109 -10.08 -1.31 15.05
C GLY A 109 -10.96 -0.09 15.35
N SER A 110 -12.25 -0.30 15.65
CA SER A 110 -13.21 0.75 16.01
C SER A 110 -12.82 1.50 17.31
N GLN A 111 -12.25 0.82 18.31
CA GLN A 111 -11.75 1.46 19.52
C GLN A 111 -10.53 2.36 19.25
N VAL A 112 -9.62 1.89 18.39
CA VAL A 112 -8.46 2.68 17.95
C VAL A 112 -8.91 3.92 17.19
N ALA A 113 -9.92 3.79 16.33
CA ALA A 113 -10.51 4.91 15.59
C ALA A 113 -11.16 5.94 16.54
N ASP A 114 -11.88 5.48 17.60
CA ASP A 114 -12.45 6.37 18.63
C ASP A 114 -11.38 7.24 19.29
N GLU A 115 -10.23 6.65 19.62
CA GLU A 115 -9.10 7.38 20.24
C GLU A 115 -8.52 8.44 19.30
N MET A 116 -8.39 8.12 18.00
CA MET A 116 -7.92 9.08 16.99
C MET A 116 -8.92 10.22 16.78
N ILE A 117 -10.23 9.91 16.75
CA ILE A 117 -11.30 10.91 16.65
C ILE A 117 -11.30 11.82 17.86
N ALA A 118 -11.13 11.29 19.07
CA ALA A 118 -11.03 12.06 20.30
C ALA A 118 -9.81 13.02 20.30
N LYS A 119 -8.74 12.69 19.57
CA LYS A 119 -7.57 13.55 19.33
C LYS A 119 -7.75 14.55 18.18
N GLY A 120 -8.91 14.55 17.53
CA GLY A 120 -9.26 15.53 16.51
C GLY A 120 -9.22 15.02 15.05
N ALA A 121 -9.03 13.73 14.81
CA ALA A 121 -9.09 13.19 13.44
C ALA A 121 -10.48 13.40 12.83
N LYS A 122 -10.50 13.87 11.57
CA LYS A 122 -11.72 14.14 10.79
C LYS A 122 -11.98 13.12 9.69
N LEU A 123 -11.01 12.27 9.42
CA LEU A 123 -11.04 11.16 8.49
C LEU A 123 -10.33 9.97 9.13
N ILE A 124 -10.94 8.80 9.07
CA ILE A 124 -10.33 7.54 9.50
C ILE A 124 -10.25 6.58 8.31
N ILE A 125 -9.09 6.00 8.10
CA ILE A 125 -8.84 4.97 7.08
C ILE A 125 -8.57 3.65 7.78
N PHE A 126 -9.29 2.61 7.40
CA PHE A 126 -9.04 1.23 7.78
C PHE A 126 -8.41 0.49 6.60
N ASN A 127 -7.24 -0.08 6.79
CA ASN A 127 -6.43 -0.59 5.67
C ASN A 127 -6.55 -2.10 5.40
N SER A 128 -7.55 -2.77 5.95
CA SER A 128 -7.65 -4.23 5.79
C SER A 128 -9.11 -4.70 5.71
N ASP A 129 -9.33 -5.81 5.00
CA ASP A 129 -10.62 -6.51 4.98
C ASP A 129 -11.07 -6.95 6.39
N ASP A 130 -10.11 -7.21 7.29
CA ASP A 130 -10.39 -7.55 8.69
C ASP A 130 -11.15 -6.45 9.44
N PHE A 131 -11.07 -5.20 8.98
CA PHE A 131 -11.71 -4.05 9.62
C PHE A 131 -13.07 -3.67 9.03
N LYS A 132 -13.66 -4.46 8.15
CA LYS A 132 -14.92 -4.11 7.48
C LYS A 132 -16.04 -3.76 8.45
N ASP A 133 -16.18 -4.52 9.53
CA ASP A 133 -17.21 -4.29 10.55
C ASP A 133 -16.84 -3.14 11.49
N ASP A 134 -15.54 -2.99 11.83
CA ASP A 134 -15.03 -1.84 12.59
C ASP A 134 -15.24 -0.51 11.85
N ALA A 135 -15.01 -0.50 10.52
CA ALA A 135 -15.26 0.68 9.69
C ALA A 135 -16.74 1.07 9.68
N LEU A 136 -17.64 0.08 9.55
CA LEU A 136 -19.08 0.31 9.60
C LEU A 136 -19.54 0.79 10.99
N GLU A 137 -19.03 0.19 12.07
CA GLU A 137 -19.29 0.58 13.45
C GLU A 137 -18.86 2.02 13.70
N THR A 138 -17.63 2.37 13.32
CA THR A 138 -17.07 3.72 13.43
C THR A 138 -17.90 4.74 12.66
N ALA A 139 -18.27 4.45 11.42
CA ALA A 139 -19.07 5.35 10.59
C ALA A 139 -20.46 5.62 11.18
N LYS A 140 -21.11 4.59 11.73
CA LYS A 140 -22.41 4.74 12.40
C LYS A 140 -22.31 5.57 13.68
N LYS A 141 -21.26 5.35 14.48
CA LYS A 141 -21.03 6.03 15.76
C LYS A 141 -20.65 7.49 15.58
N HIS A 142 -19.93 7.82 14.51
CA HIS A 142 -19.39 9.15 14.24
C HIS A 142 -19.87 9.70 12.87
N PRO A 143 -21.15 10.12 12.76
CA PRO A 143 -21.74 10.52 11.48
C PRO A 143 -21.07 11.75 10.82
N ASN A 144 -20.33 12.55 11.57
CA ASN A 144 -19.60 13.73 11.09
C ASN A 144 -18.14 13.43 10.72
N ILE A 145 -17.69 12.18 10.87
CA ILE A 145 -16.35 11.74 10.51
C ILE A 145 -16.44 10.93 9.22
N VAL A 146 -15.59 11.21 8.26
CA VAL A 146 -15.47 10.38 7.06
C VAL A 146 -14.68 9.12 7.41
N VAL A 147 -15.21 7.97 7.02
CA VAL A 147 -14.56 6.68 7.20
C VAL A 147 -14.32 6.04 5.84
N ILE A 148 -13.09 5.61 5.62
CA ILE A 148 -12.69 4.86 4.42
C ILE A 148 -12.26 3.46 4.83
N HIS A 149 -12.84 2.48 4.18
CA HIS A 149 -12.37 1.11 4.26
C HIS A 149 -11.59 0.77 2.97
N ALA A 150 -10.28 0.66 3.10
CA ALA A 150 -9.41 0.25 2.00
C ALA A 150 -9.44 -1.26 1.89
N SER A 151 -10.01 -1.70 0.88
CA SER A 151 -10.73 -2.81 0.28
C SER A 151 -12.25 -2.70 0.51
N GLY A 152 -12.96 -3.81 0.43
CA GLY A 152 -14.40 -3.91 0.70
C GLY A 152 -15.33 -3.21 -0.29
N ASP A 153 -16.63 -3.36 -0.03
CA ASP A 153 -17.68 -2.97 -0.97
C ASP A 153 -18.97 -2.44 -0.28
N TYR A 154 -18.88 -2.07 0.99
CA TYR A 154 -20.04 -1.58 1.75
C TYR A 154 -20.61 -0.26 1.21
N ALA A 155 -19.83 0.50 0.46
CA ALA A 155 -20.26 1.72 -0.22
C ALA A 155 -20.69 1.48 -1.69
N TRP A 156 -20.55 0.26 -2.23
CA TRP A 156 -20.92 -0.05 -3.62
C TRP A 156 -22.41 -0.28 -3.76
N LYS A 157 -23.12 0.68 -4.37
CA LYS A 157 -24.59 0.67 -4.46
C LYS A 157 -25.14 -0.55 -5.21
N GLU A 158 -24.44 -0.98 -6.22
CA GLU A 158 -24.77 -2.13 -7.05
C GLU A 158 -24.23 -3.45 -6.49
N GLY A 159 -23.36 -3.37 -5.49
CA GLY A 159 -22.72 -4.53 -4.87
C GLY A 159 -23.63 -5.27 -3.89
N LYS A 160 -23.30 -6.54 -3.65
CA LYS A 160 -24.09 -7.44 -2.78
C LYS A 160 -24.12 -6.99 -1.32
N ASN A 161 -23.08 -6.27 -0.87
CA ASN A 161 -22.85 -5.97 0.54
C ASN A 161 -23.15 -4.50 0.90
N TYR A 162 -23.79 -3.74 -0.01
CA TYR A 162 -24.10 -2.32 0.21
C TYR A 162 -24.82 -2.05 1.54
N LYS A 163 -24.30 -1.11 2.34
CA LYS A 163 -24.84 -0.77 3.67
C LYS A 163 -25.57 0.57 3.73
N GLY A 164 -25.47 1.42 2.70
CA GLY A 164 -26.13 2.72 2.66
C GLY A 164 -25.64 3.72 3.71
N GLN A 165 -24.45 3.53 4.27
CA GLN A 165 -23.89 4.40 5.29
C GLN A 165 -23.31 5.67 4.64
N PRO A 166 -23.81 6.89 4.95
CA PRO A 166 -23.54 8.09 4.15
C PRO A 166 -22.10 8.65 4.29
N ASN A 167 -21.38 8.26 5.34
CA ASN A 167 -20.00 8.70 5.60
C ASN A 167 -18.98 7.57 5.50
N LEU A 168 -19.37 6.38 5.00
CA LEU A 168 -18.48 5.25 4.77
C LEU A 168 -18.21 5.10 3.27
N GLY A 169 -16.96 5.28 2.85
CA GLY A 169 -16.49 4.99 1.49
C GLY A 169 -15.56 3.79 1.43
N ASN A 170 -15.34 3.29 0.22
CA ASN A 170 -14.30 2.29 -0.05
C ASN A 170 -13.32 2.81 -1.09
N LEU A 171 -12.06 2.44 -0.93
CA LEU A 171 -11.01 2.65 -1.92
C LEU A 171 -10.26 1.33 -2.11
N MET A 172 -10.18 0.87 -3.35
CA MET A 172 -9.37 -0.27 -3.76
C MET A 172 -8.77 0.01 -5.13
N SER A 173 -7.51 -0.36 -5.34
CA SER A 173 -6.92 -0.35 -6.68
C SER A 173 -7.45 -1.54 -7.47
N LYS A 174 -7.76 -1.33 -8.76
CA LYS A 174 -8.10 -2.42 -9.68
C LYS A 174 -6.83 -3.19 -10.05
N MET A 175 -6.43 -4.08 -9.15
CA MET A 175 -5.15 -4.78 -9.20
C MET A 175 -5.17 -6.04 -10.08
N GLU A 176 -6.31 -6.45 -10.56
CA GLU A 176 -6.45 -7.63 -11.43
C GLU A 176 -5.54 -7.57 -12.66
N PRO A 177 -5.44 -6.44 -13.39
CA PRO A 177 -4.44 -6.31 -14.46
C PRO A 177 -2.99 -6.41 -13.96
N GLY A 178 -2.69 -5.91 -12.76
CA GLY A 178 -1.38 -6.07 -12.12
C GLY A 178 -1.03 -7.54 -11.89
N TRP A 179 -1.99 -8.33 -11.43
CA TRP A 179 -1.85 -9.78 -11.30
C TRP A 179 -1.73 -10.49 -12.65
N MET A 180 -2.45 -10.03 -13.70
CA MET A 180 -2.27 -10.55 -15.06
C MET A 180 -0.84 -10.32 -15.56
N ILE A 181 -0.29 -9.13 -15.32
CA ILE A 181 1.10 -8.78 -15.68
C ILE A 181 2.08 -9.67 -14.89
N ALA A 182 1.82 -9.87 -13.59
CA ALA A 182 2.63 -10.75 -12.74
C ALA A 182 2.63 -12.20 -13.21
N GLY A 183 1.45 -12.72 -13.57
CA GLY A 183 1.32 -14.06 -14.13
C GLY A 183 2.03 -14.21 -15.47
N CYS A 184 1.88 -13.22 -16.36
CA CYS A 184 2.62 -13.18 -17.63
C CYS A 184 4.13 -13.20 -17.42
N ALA A 185 4.67 -12.32 -16.55
CA ALA A 185 6.10 -12.29 -16.23
C ALA A 185 6.58 -13.62 -15.63
N SER A 186 5.75 -14.27 -14.81
CA SER A 186 6.04 -15.58 -14.23
C SER A 186 6.12 -16.67 -15.29
N ALA A 187 5.18 -16.69 -16.24
CA ALA A 187 5.20 -17.64 -17.35
C ALA A 187 6.38 -17.40 -18.31
N LEU A 188 6.66 -16.14 -18.63
CA LEU A 188 7.83 -15.78 -19.45
C LEU A 188 9.15 -16.20 -18.78
N GLY A 189 9.23 -16.06 -17.46
CA GLY A 189 10.40 -16.43 -16.68
C GLY A 189 10.52 -17.93 -16.41
N SER A 190 9.44 -18.71 -16.51
CA SER A 190 9.47 -20.16 -16.26
C SER A 190 10.03 -20.92 -17.47
N GLU A 191 10.81 -21.97 -17.21
CA GLU A 191 11.31 -22.89 -18.23
C GLU A 191 10.45 -24.15 -18.33
N ASN A 192 9.89 -24.61 -17.22
CA ASN A 192 9.13 -25.85 -17.17
C ASN A 192 7.61 -25.68 -17.05
N GLY A 193 7.12 -24.44 -16.94
CA GLY A 193 5.70 -24.12 -16.84
C GLY A 193 5.09 -24.39 -15.46
N LYS A 194 5.90 -24.62 -14.43
CA LYS A 194 5.41 -24.86 -13.07
C LYS A 194 5.50 -23.59 -12.23
N ILE A 195 4.36 -22.96 -11.99
CA ILE A 195 4.23 -21.72 -11.23
C ILE A 195 3.47 -22.01 -9.93
N GLY A 196 4.16 -21.86 -8.80
CA GLY A 196 3.57 -21.94 -7.47
C GLY A 196 3.15 -20.58 -6.96
N THR A 197 2.11 -20.52 -6.15
CA THR A 197 1.68 -19.28 -5.48
C THR A 197 1.52 -19.53 -3.99
N VAL A 198 2.25 -18.77 -3.16
CA VAL A 198 2.01 -18.70 -1.72
C VAL A 198 0.83 -17.76 -1.51
N GLY A 199 -0.35 -18.33 -1.30
CA GLY A 199 -1.61 -17.61 -1.18
C GLY A 199 -1.97 -17.32 0.28
N PRO A 200 -2.69 -16.21 0.57
CA PRO A 200 -3.09 -15.87 1.93
C PRO A 200 -4.27 -16.73 2.42
N LEU A 201 -5.45 -16.19 2.50
CA LEU A 201 -6.69 -16.89 2.85
C LEU A 201 -7.61 -16.99 1.61
N ILE A 202 -8.63 -17.84 1.68
CA ILE A 202 -9.59 -18.00 0.58
C ILE A 202 -10.76 -17.04 0.77
N ASN A 203 -10.84 -16.01 -0.08
CA ASN A 203 -12.00 -15.11 -0.19
C ASN A 203 -12.19 -14.66 -1.64
N GLU A 204 -13.16 -13.81 -1.92
CA GLU A 204 -13.42 -13.32 -3.28
C GLU A 204 -12.22 -12.54 -3.86
N GLU A 205 -11.53 -11.77 -3.04
CA GLU A 205 -10.37 -10.98 -3.47
C GLU A 205 -9.22 -11.87 -3.91
N THR A 206 -8.84 -12.82 -3.07
CA THR A 206 -7.70 -13.70 -3.34
C THR A 206 -7.96 -14.66 -4.49
N ARG A 207 -9.22 -15.12 -4.65
CA ARG A 207 -9.61 -15.93 -5.82
C ARG A 207 -9.51 -15.14 -7.13
N ARG A 208 -10.00 -13.88 -7.18
CA ARG A 208 -9.91 -13.08 -8.41
C ARG A 208 -8.47 -12.71 -8.76
N TYR A 209 -7.62 -12.47 -7.76
CA TYR A 209 -6.20 -12.20 -7.99
C TYR A 209 -5.44 -13.42 -8.51
N ALA A 210 -5.61 -14.57 -7.88
CA ALA A 210 -5.00 -15.81 -8.35
C ALA A 210 -5.49 -16.18 -9.76
N SER A 211 -6.79 -16.01 -10.04
CA SER A 211 -7.35 -16.26 -11.37
C SER A 211 -6.85 -15.26 -12.41
N ALA A 212 -6.69 -13.97 -12.06
CA ALA A 212 -6.09 -12.98 -12.95
C ALA A 212 -4.63 -13.33 -13.29
N ALA A 213 -3.84 -13.75 -12.29
CA ALA A 213 -2.47 -14.20 -12.50
C ALA A 213 -2.42 -15.44 -13.43
N TYR A 214 -3.29 -16.42 -13.19
CA TYR A 214 -3.40 -17.59 -14.05
C TYR A 214 -3.74 -17.22 -15.49
N LEU A 215 -4.72 -16.34 -15.71
CA LEU A 215 -5.09 -15.88 -17.06
C LEU A 215 -3.92 -15.20 -17.77
N GLY A 216 -3.17 -14.34 -17.08
CA GLY A 216 -1.97 -13.71 -17.61
C GLY A 216 -0.87 -14.72 -17.92
N ALA A 217 -0.62 -15.68 -17.01
CA ALA A 217 0.35 -16.75 -17.22
C ALA A 217 -0.01 -17.60 -18.43
N ARG A 218 -1.26 -18.08 -18.52
CA ARG A 218 -1.76 -18.88 -19.62
C ARG A 218 -1.62 -18.16 -20.97
N TYR A 219 -2.03 -16.88 -21.02
CA TYR A 219 -1.92 -16.08 -22.24
C TYR A 219 -0.47 -15.97 -22.73
N CYS A 220 0.47 -15.63 -21.84
CA CYS A 220 1.86 -15.44 -22.23
C CYS A 220 2.57 -16.75 -22.53
N TRP A 221 2.22 -17.83 -21.83
CA TRP A 221 2.71 -19.18 -22.13
C TRP A 221 2.34 -19.62 -23.53
N GLU A 222 1.08 -19.43 -23.93
CA GLU A 222 0.57 -19.78 -25.25
C GLU A 222 1.06 -18.83 -26.35
N ASN A 223 0.94 -17.52 -26.13
CA ASN A 223 1.11 -16.53 -27.20
C ASN A 223 2.55 -16.06 -27.39
N TYR A 224 3.37 -16.05 -26.35
CA TYR A 224 4.77 -15.60 -26.44
C TYR A 224 5.77 -16.76 -26.32
N LYS A 225 5.60 -17.66 -25.35
CA LYS A 225 6.45 -18.86 -25.24
C LYS A 225 6.10 -19.91 -26.31
N LYS A 226 4.94 -19.81 -26.97
CA LYS A 226 4.48 -20.76 -28.01
C LYS A 226 4.38 -22.21 -27.51
N ARG A 227 3.95 -22.37 -26.27
CA ARG A 227 3.79 -23.65 -25.57
C ARG A 227 2.30 -23.99 -25.42
N ASP A 228 2.00 -25.29 -25.30
CA ASP A 228 0.62 -25.73 -25.03
C ASP A 228 0.18 -25.25 -23.64
N PRO A 229 -0.95 -24.54 -23.50
CA PRO A 229 -1.49 -24.14 -22.19
C PRO A 229 -1.72 -25.30 -21.22
N LYS A 230 -1.87 -26.53 -21.72
CA LYS A 230 -2.01 -27.74 -20.90
C LYS A 230 -0.70 -28.15 -20.19
N GLU A 231 0.43 -27.66 -20.66
CA GLU A 231 1.73 -27.87 -19.99
C GLU A 231 1.90 -26.94 -18.78
N LEU A 232 1.09 -25.87 -18.68
CA LEU A 232 1.17 -24.93 -17.58
C LEU A 232 0.53 -25.50 -16.32
N GLN A 233 1.33 -25.72 -15.29
CA GLN A 233 0.88 -26.07 -13.95
C GLN A 233 0.85 -24.81 -13.07
N PHE A 234 -0.33 -24.31 -12.76
CA PHE A 234 -0.52 -23.13 -11.89
C PHE A 234 -1.16 -23.56 -10.57
N LYS A 235 -0.37 -23.59 -9.51
CA LYS A 235 -0.80 -24.11 -8.20
C LYS A 235 -0.75 -23.04 -7.12
N ILE A 236 -1.82 -22.94 -6.34
CA ILE A 236 -1.87 -22.07 -5.17
C ILE A 236 -1.98 -22.91 -3.88
N THR A 237 -1.19 -22.54 -2.89
CA THR A 237 -1.28 -23.06 -1.52
C THR A 237 -1.63 -21.92 -0.59
N TRP A 238 -2.80 -22.02 0.04
CA TRP A 238 -3.31 -21.01 0.96
C TRP A 238 -2.76 -21.25 2.36
N ILE A 239 -2.18 -20.21 2.98
CA ILE A 239 -1.64 -20.32 4.34
C ILE A 239 -2.70 -20.08 5.43
N GLY A 240 -3.83 -19.44 5.11
CA GLY A 240 -4.95 -19.22 6.02
C GLY A 240 -5.07 -17.80 6.57
N PHE A 241 -4.08 -16.92 6.31
CA PHE A 241 -4.11 -15.49 6.64
C PHE A 241 -3.15 -14.73 5.72
N TRP A 242 -3.11 -13.39 5.81
CA TRP A 242 -2.26 -12.53 4.99
C TRP A 242 -0.76 -12.63 5.31
N PHE A 243 -0.42 -13.10 6.50
CA PHE A 243 0.94 -13.34 6.97
C PHE A 243 0.97 -14.51 7.96
N ASN A 244 2.16 -14.91 8.39
CA ASN A 244 2.32 -16.02 9.33
C ASN A 244 1.78 -15.68 10.73
N ILE A 245 0.81 -16.47 11.19
CA ILE A 245 0.35 -16.47 12.58
C ILE A 245 0.68 -17.86 13.18
N PRO A 246 1.70 -17.96 14.06
CA PRO A 246 2.14 -19.24 14.61
C PRO A 246 0.99 -20.03 15.27
N GLY A 247 0.82 -21.28 14.86
CA GLY A 247 -0.22 -22.16 15.37
C GLY A 247 -1.62 -21.96 14.75
N VAL A 248 -1.78 -20.97 13.86
CA VAL A 248 -3.04 -20.68 13.15
C VAL A 248 -2.89 -20.92 11.65
N THR A 249 -1.82 -20.38 11.05
CA THR A 249 -1.56 -20.51 9.62
C THR A 249 -0.62 -21.68 9.30
N LEU A 250 -0.60 -22.09 8.01
CA LEU A 250 0.55 -22.82 7.51
C LEU A 250 1.76 -21.87 7.53
N ASP A 251 2.94 -22.44 7.80
CA ASP A 251 4.18 -21.68 7.74
C ASP A 251 4.51 -21.32 6.28
N PRO A 252 4.50 -20.04 5.88
CA PRO A 252 4.78 -19.61 4.52
C PRO A 252 6.22 -19.92 4.09
N THR A 253 7.18 -19.99 5.03
CA THR A 253 8.54 -20.45 4.78
C THR A 253 8.52 -21.87 4.23
N LYS A 254 7.80 -22.77 4.93
CA LYS A 254 7.66 -24.14 4.49
C LYS A 254 6.92 -24.28 3.17
N VAL A 255 5.85 -23.51 2.97
CA VAL A 255 5.09 -23.54 1.71
C VAL A 255 5.96 -23.13 0.53
N ALA A 256 6.76 -22.08 0.67
CA ALA A 256 7.70 -21.64 -0.36
C ALA A 256 8.79 -22.69 -0.62
N ASP A 257 9.38 -23.26 0.43
CA ASP A 257 10.37 -24.33 0.33
C ASP A 257 9.79 -25.58 -0.37
N ASP A 258 8.56 -25.98 -0.04
CA ASP A 258 7.89 -27.13 -0.65
C ASP A 258 7.70 -26.91 -2.16
N PHE A 259 7.36 -25.69 -2.62
CA PHE A 259 7.31 -25.37 -4.04
C PHE A 259 8.67 -25.52 -4.71
N TYR A 260 9.70 -24.84 -4.21
CA TYR A 260 11.05 -24.91 -4.78
C TYR A 260 11.68 -26.31 -4.72
N ASN A 261 11.24 -27.15 -3.78
CA ASN A 261 11.67 -28.55 -3.69
C ASN A 261 10.83 -29.51 -4.55
N SER A 262 9.64 -29.08 -5.00
CA SER A 262 8.74 -29.85 -5.87
C SER A 262 8.81 -29.44 -7.32
N ASP A 263 9.95 -28.92 -7.77
CA ASP A 263 10.26 -28.62 -9.18
C ASP A 263 9.48 -27.42 -9.76
N PHE A 264 8.87 -26.57 -8.91
CA PHE A 264 8.34 -25.30 -9.34
C PHE A 264 9.50 -24.30 -9.52
N ASP A 265 9.71 -23.86 -10.75
CA ASP A 265 10.83 -22.97 -11.06
C ASP A 265 10.47 -21.47 -10.89
N VAL A 266 9.18 -21.15 -10.73
CA VAL A 266 8.71 -19.83 -10.34
C VAL A 266 7.76 -19.92 -9.15
N VAL A 267 7.99 -19.08 -8.13
CA VAL A 267 7.06 -18.92 -7.01
C VAL A 267 6.59 -17.48 -6.90
N MET A 268 5.28 -17.29 -6.96
CA MET A 268 4.63 -15.99 -6.74
C MET A 268 4.28 -15.83 -5.26
N SER A 269 4.53 -14.64 -4.70
CA SER A 269 4.00 -14.27 -3.38
C SER A 269 2.68 -13.54 -3.53
N ALA A 270 1.66 -13.97 -2.79
CA ALA A 270 0.39 -13.29 -2.62
C ALA A 270 0.10 -13.00 -1.13
N ILE A 271 1.13 -13.05 -0.30
CA ILE A 271 1.10 -12.72 1.14
C ILE A 271 1.90 -11.45 1.41
N ASP A 272 1.65 -10.80 2.54
CA ASP A 272 2.23 -9.49 2.88
C ASP A 272 3.70 -9.53 3.27
N THR A 273 4.33 -10.70 3.25
CA THR A 273 5.67 -10.94 3.77
C THR A 273 6.58 -11.64 2.74
N PRO A 274 7.93 -11.52 2.85
CA PRO A 274 8.87 -11.84 1.77
C PRO A 274 9.36 -13.29 1.72
N GLU A 275 8.66 -14.27 2.33
CA GLU A 275 9.17 -15.65 2.46
C GLU A 275 9.47 -16.29 1.11
N ALA A 276 8.64 -16.07 0.07
CA ALA A 276 8.90 -16.62 -1.27
C ALA A 276 10.25 -16.12 -1.84
N ALA A 277 10.56 -14.83 -1.64
CA ALA A 277 11.84 -14.25 -2.05
C ALA A 277 13.04 -14.83 -1.26
N ILE A 278 12.89 -14.93 0.06
CA ILE A 278 13.94 -15.41 0.96
C ILE A 278 14.26 -16.89 0.68
N GLN A 279 13.24 -17.74 0.54
CA GLN A 279 13.46 -19.15 0.24
C GLN A 279 13.94 -19.36 -1.20
N GLY A 280 13.42 -18.58 -2.16
CA GLY A 280 13.94 -18.59 -3.53
C GLY A 280 15.42 -18.23 -3.62
N LYS A 281 15.87 -17.24 -2.85
CA LYS A 281 17.29 -16.90 -2.73
C LYS A 281 18.12 -18.08 -2.24
N LYS A 282 17.70 -18.73 -1.15
CA LYS A 282 18.38 -19.93 -0.61
C LYS A 282 18.41 -21.05 -1.63
N ALA A 283 17.31 -21.28 -2.34
CA ALA A 283 17.25 -22.31 -3.37
C ALA A 283 18.22 -22.02 -4.54
N ALA A 284 18.31 -20.76 -4.97
CA ALA A 284 19.26 -20.33 -5.99
C ALA A 284 20.71 -20.44 -5.54
N GLU A 285 21.02 -20.06 -4.31
CA GLU A 285 22.34 -20.24 -3.69
C GLU A 285 22.74 -21.72 -3.57
N ALA A 286 21.74 -22.62 -3.44
CA ALA A 286 21.94 -24.07 -3.49
C ALA A 286 22.04 -24.63 -4.93
N GLY A 287 22.06 -23.79 -5.96
CA GLY A 287 22.26 -24.17 -7.36
C GLY A 287 20.98 -24.48 -8.12
N LYS A 288 19.79 -24.21 -7.59
CA LYS A 288 18.53 -24.39 -8.34
C LYS A 288 18.28 -23.19 -9.27
N ALA A 289 17.80 -23.46 -10.48
CA ALA A 289 17.38 -22.45 -11.44
C ALA A 289 15.95 -21.98 -11.12
N VAL A 290 15.80 -21.15 -10.10
CA VAL A 290 14.49 -20.68 -9.62
C VAL A 290 14.36 -19.18 -9.70
N LYS A 291 13.12 -18.70 -9.78
CA LYS A 291 12.75 -17.29 -9.81
C LYS A 291 11.55 -17.04 -8.91
N TYR A 292 11.30 -15.76 -8.59
CA TYR A 292 10.10 -15.39 -7.87
C TYR A 292 9.48 -14.13 -8.42
N HIS A 293 8.19 -13.93 -8.13
CA HIS A 293 7.46 -12.69 -8.35
C HIS A 293 6.86 -12.22 -7.03
N HIS A 294 6.98 -10.92 -6.73
CA HIS A 294 6.44 -10.33 -5.50
C HIS A 294 5.28 -9.37 -5.79
N TYR A 295 4.51 -9.00 -4.74
CA TYR A 295 3.39 -8.10 -4.89
C TYR A 295 3.30 -7.07 -3.76
N SER A 296 2.38 -6.14 -3.90
CA SER A 296 1.88 -5.11 -3.00
C SER A 296 2.84 -3.97 -2.64
N TYR A 297 4.15 -4.20 -2.52
CA TYR A 297 5.13 -3.18 -2.14
C TYR A 297 6.20 -2.97 -3.22
N LYS A 298 6.50 -1.71 -3.51
CA LYS A 298 7.44 -1.30 -4.59
C LYS A 298 8.85 -1.90 -4.45
N GLY A 299 9.33 -2.10 -3.21
CA GLY A 299 10.63 -2.70 -2.89
C GLY A 299 10.64 -4.23 -2.88
N GLY A 300 9.61 -4.90 -3.38
CA GLY A 300 9.46 -6.37 -3.29
C GLY A 300 10.57 -7.20 -3.92
N CYS A 301 11.38 -6.63 -4.84
CA CYS A 301 12.55 -7.30 -5.40
C CYS A 301 13.82 -7.17 -4.54
N GLU A 302 13.85 -6.30 -3.53
CA GLU A 302 15.06 -6.04 -2.72
C GLU A 302 15.64 -7.27 -2.01
N PRO A 303 14.83 -8.22 -1.47
CA PRO A 303 15.38 -9.38 -0.76
C PRO A 303 16.19 -10.33 -1.63
N ALA A 304 15.86 -10.46 -2.93
CA ALA A 304 16.53 -11.38 -3.85
C ALA A 304 16.48 -10.84 -5.31
N PRO A 305 17.18 -9.72 -5.62
CA PRO A 305 17.04 -9.01 -6.89
C PRO A 305 17.45 -9.84 -8.11
N ASP A 306 18.41 -10.77 -7.96
CA ASP A 306 18.96 -11.55 -9.07
C ASP A 306 18.00 -12.63 -9.59
N ILE A 307 17.02 -13.03 -8.80
CA ILE A 307 15.99 -14.01 -9.17
C ILE A 307 14.58 -13.41 -9.23
N CYS A 308 14.44 -12.10 -9.04
CA CYS A 308 13.16 -11.41 -9.12
C CYS A 308 12.74 -11.18 -10.56
N LEU A 309 11.53 -11.62 -10.92
CA LEU A 309 10.90 -11.37 -12.22
C LEU A 309 10.22 -10.01 -12.30
N GLY A 310 9.76 -9.50 -11.15
CA GLY A 310 9.10 -8.22 -11.05
C GLY A 310 8.26 -8.08 -9.80
N VAL A 311 7.67 -6.92 -9.66
CA VAL A 311 6.71 -6.61 -8.60
C VAL A 311 5.60 -5.71 -9.13
N HIS A 312 4.36 -6.10 -8.91
CA HIS A 312 3.21 -5.20 -9.02
C HIS A 312 2.91 -4.65 -7.63
N TYR A 313 2.72 -3.36 -7.53
CA TYR A 313 2.60 -2.70 -6.24
C TYR A 313 1.45 -1.70 -6.20
N TYR A 314 0.84 -1.57 -5.04
CA TYR A 314 -0.20 -0.57 -4.80
C TYR A 314 0.40 0.83 -4.70
N ASN A 315 -0.27 1.79 -5.32
CA ASN A 315 0.00 3.21 -5.17
C ASN A 315 -1.22 3.91 -4.57
N TRP A 316 -1.29 3.90 -3.25
CA TRP A 316 -2.41 4.45 -2.49
C TRP A 316 -2.44 5.98 -2.45
N GLY A 317 -1.30 6.62 -2.70
CA GLY A 317 -1.10 8.07 -2.57
C GLY A 317 -2.14 8.92 -3.29
N PRO A 318 -2.34 8.77 -4.62
CA PRO A 318 -3.31 9.56 -5.37
C PRO A 318 -4.74 9.42 -4.86
N GLY A 319 -5.17 8.19 -4.55
CA GLY A 319 -6.51 7.93 -4.02
C GLY A 319 -6.74 8.56 -2.66
N TYR A 320 -5.78 8.45 -1.75
CA TYR A 320 -5.86 9.10 -0.44
C TYR A 320 -5.80 10.62 -0.55
N LEU A 321 -4.97 11.16 -1.43
CA LEU A 321 -4.87 12.61 -1.67
C LEU A 321 -6.19 13.19 -2.16
N ASP A 322 -6.87 12.51 -3.12
CA ASP A 322 -8.18 12.91 -3.60
C ASP A 322 -9.22 12.93 -2.47
N ILE A 323 -9.28 11.86 -1.67
CA ILE A 323 -10.20 11.75 -0.55
C ILE A 323 -9.95 12.87 0.47
N VAL A 324 -8.69 13.08 0.89
CA VAL A 324 -8.34 14.13 1.87
C VAL A 324 -8.71 15.50 1.35
N LYS A 325 -8.42 15.83 0.08
CA LYS A 325 -8.82 17.10 -0.54
C LYS A 325 -10.33 17.30 -0.51
N ARG A 326 -11.11 16.31 -0.93
CA ARG A 326 -12.57 16.39 -0.93
C ARG A 326 -13.16 16.53 0.48
N VAL A 327 -12.53 15.94 1.48
CA VAL A 327 -12.94 16.13 2.89
C VAL A 327 -12.62 17.53 3.36
N LEU A 328 -11.43 18.08 3.04
CA LEU A 328 -11.03 19.46 3.33
C LEU A 328 -11.96 20.48 2.68
N ASP A 329 -12.35 20.25 1.44
CA ASP A 329 -13.20 21.13 0.65
C ASP A 329 -14.70 20.97 0.99
N GLY A 330 -15.06 20.03 1.86
CA GLY A 330 -16.45 19.72 2.21
C GLY A 330 -17.26 19.11 1.06
N THR A 331 -16.61 18.59 0.03
CA THR A 331 -17.24 17.99 -1.17
C THR A 331 -17.25 16.47 -1.17
N TYR A 332 -16.72 15.85 -0.11
CA TYR A 332 -16.69 14.39 -0.02
C TYR A 332 -18.10 13.81 0.03
N THR A 333 -18.32 12.81 -0.80
CA THR A 333 -19.49 11.93 -0.75
C THR A 333 -19.03 10.48 -0.71
N ALA A 334 -19.67 9.67 0.12
CA ALA A 334 -19.35 8.26 0.24
C ALA A 334 -19.52 7.54 -1.10
N THR A 335 -18.46 6.95 -1.59
CA THR A 335 -18.40 6.22 -2.85
C THR A 335 -17.59 4.94 -2.69
N TRP A 336 -17.93 3.95 -3.50
CA TRP A 336 -17.04 2.83 -3.77
C TRP A 336 -16.15 3.19 -4.95
N THR A 337 -14.85 3.16 -4.74
CA THR A 337 -13.85 3.49 -5.75
C THR A 337 -12.97 2.27 -6.02
N TRP A 338 -13.05 1.75 -7.23
CA TRP A 338 -12.13 0.75 -7.77
C TRP A 338 -11.21 1.47 -8.75
N ALA A 339 -10.08 1.97 -8.20
CA ALA A 339 -9.21 2.92 -8.88
C ALA A 339 -8.42 2.25 -10.00
N GLU A 340 -8.54 2.79 -11.21
CA GLU A 340 -7.84 2.31 -12.40
C GLU A 340 -6.35 2.73 -12.40
N PRO A 341 -5.48 1.95 -13.07
CA PRO A 341 -4.11 2.38 -13.33
C PRO A 341 -4.05 3.46 -14.39
N ASP A 342 -2.96 4.21 -14.42
CA ASP A 342 -2.61 5.05 -15.55
C ASP A 342 -1.89 4.22 -16.63
N TRP A 343 -2.64 3.81 -17.66
CA TRP A 343 -2.09 2.98 -18.72
C TRP A 343 -1.06 3.71 -19.62
N SER A 344 -0.97 5.03 -19.52
CA SER A 344 0.08 5.79 -20.22
C SER A 344 1.42 5.73 -19.47
N ASP A 345 1.38 5.59 -18.14
CA ASP A 345 2.53 5.41 -17.26
C ASP A 345 2.10 4.70 -15.97
N LEU A 346 2.19 3.37 -15.96
CA LEU A 346 1.83 2.56 -14.78
C LEU A 346 2.59 2.94 -13.50
N ASN A 347 3.77 3.54 -13.64
CA ASN A 347 4.62 3.88 -12.51
C ASN A 347 4.51 5.36 -12.11
N ASN A 348 3.59 6.11 -12.72
CA ASN A 348 3.33 7.50 -12.36
C ASN A 348 2.80 7.58 -10.92
N PRO A 349 3.56 8.20 -9.99
CA PRO A 349 3.18 8.23 -8.58
C PRO A 349 1.97 9.13 -8.30
N ASP A 350 1.61 10.02 -9.23
CA ASP A 350 0.56 11.01 -9.05
C ASP A 350 -0.79 10.59 -9.67
N THR A 351 -0.79 9.60 -10.58
CA THR A 351 -2.00 9.26 -11.36
C THR A 351 -2.36 7.79 -11.35
N SER A 352 -1.39 6.87 -11.26
CA SER A 352 -1.68 5.43 -11.34
C SER A 352 -2.06 4.85 -9.99
N ALA A 353 -3.10 3.99 -9.96
CA ALA A 353 -3.52 3.30 -8.73
C ALA A 353 -2.62 2.10 -8.39
N PHE A 354 -1.92 1.55 -9.36
CA PHE A 354 -0.88 0.55 -9.15
C PHE A 354 0.27 0.76 -10.14
N GLY A 355 1.44 0.21 -9.81
CA GLY A 355 2.58 0.19 -10.71
C GLY A 355 3.14 -1.21 -10.92
N TYR A 356 4.04 -1.33 -11.90
CA TYR A 356 4.78 -2.55 -12.16
C TYR A 356 6.26 -2.23 -12.40
N LEU A 357 7.14 -2.87 -11.62
CA LEU A 357 8.58 -2.82 -11.83
C LEU A 357 9.08 -4.18 -12.32
N LYS A 358 9.75 -4.17 -13.47
CA LYS A 358 10.41 -5.35 -14.01
C LYS A 358 11.61 -5.74 -13.14
N GLY A 359 11.74 -7.03 -12.86
CA GLY A 359 12.86 -7.58 -12.13
C GLY A 359 14.01 -7.99 -13.06
N LYS A 360 15.21 -8.04 -12.53
CA LYS A 360 16.43 -8.38 -13.27
C LYS A 360 16.38 -9.77 -13.92
N ALA A 361 15.68 -10.71 -13.28
CA ALA A 361 15.59 -12.10 -13.77
C ALA A 361 14.65 -12.28 -14.97
N LEU A 362 13.89 -11.24 -15.36
CA LEU A 362 12.99 -11.32 -16.50
C LEU A 362 13.78 -11.45 -17.82
N GLY A 363 14.83 -10.64 -17.99
CA GLY A 363 15.68 -10.63 -19.19
C GLY A 363 15.06 -9.83 -20.35
N ALA A 364 15.92 -9.30 -21.21
CA ALA A 364 15.54 -8.30 -22.23
C ALA A 364 14.51 -8.78 -23.27
N GLU A 365 14.54 -10.05 -23.67
CA GLU A 365 13.55 -10.60 -24.61
C GLU A 365 12.17 -10.70 -23.96
N ASN A 366 12.11 -11.25 -22.74
CA ASN A 366 10.87 -11.37 -21.98
C ASN A 366 10.29 -10.00 -21.60
N GLU A 367 11.15 -8.99 -21.36
CA GLU A 367 10.70 -7.61 -21.13
C GLU A 367 9.93 -7.05 -22.31
N GLN A 368 10.36 -7.34 -23.56
CA GLN A 368 9.66 -6.88 -24.77
C GLN A 368 8.27 -7.54 -24.90
N PHE A 369 8.17 -8.83 -24.61
CA PHE A 369 6.88 -9.52 -24.60
C PHE A 369 5.97 -8.98 -23.51
N LEU A 370 6.51 -8.73 -22.31
CA LEU A 370 5.75 -8.16 -21.22
C LEU A 370 5.25 -6.74 -21.53
N ASP A 371 6.06 -5.92 -22.22
CA ASP A 371 5.64 -4.58 -22.66
C ASP A 371 4.50 -4.64 -23.69
N GLN A 372 4.55 -5.60 -24.63
CA GLN A 372 3.46 -5.85 -25.58
C GLN A 372 2.19 -6.28 -24.84
N PHE A 373 2.32 -7.14 -23.84
CA PHE A 373 1.20 -7.60 -23.02
C PHE A 373 0.57 -6.44 -22.23
N ILE A 374 1.38 -5.65 -21.55
CA ILE A 374 0.93 -4.46 -20.79
C ILE A 374 0.21 -3.48 -21.71
N LYS A 375 0.80 -3.19 -22.88
CA LYS A 375 0.17 -2.35 -23.88
C LYS A 375 -1.17 -2.90 -24.34
N GLY A 376 -1.26 -4.21 -24.60
CA GLY A 376 -2.49 -4.86 -25.04
C GLY A 376 -3.60 -4.84 -23.97
N LEU A 377 -3.25 -4.94 -22.68
CA LEU A 377 -4.21 -4.75 -21.59
C LEU A 377 -4.71 -3.30 -21.55
N GLY A 378 -3.80 -2.33 -21.70
CA GLY A 378 -4.11 -0.91 -21.61
C GLY A 378 -4.93 -0.37 -22.78
N ASP A 379 -4.70 -0.84 -23.99
CA ASP A 379 -5.46 -0.42 -25.18
C ASP A 379 -6.70 -1.30 -25.46
N GLY A 380 -6.94 -2.32 -24.61
CA GLY A 380 -8.09 -3.21 -24.70
C GLY A 380 -8.01 -4.25 -25.82
N SER A 381 -6.88 -4.39 -26.50
CA SER A 381 -6.68 -5.46 -27.52
C SER A 381 -6.50 -6.84 -26.89
N ILE A 382 -6.14 -6.90 -25.60
CA ILE A 382 -6.09 -8.12 -24.79
C ILE A 382 -7.14 -7.99 -23.67
N ILE A 383 -8.16 -8.84 -23.72
CA ILE A 383 -9.21 -8.95 -22.72
C ILE A 383 -9.22 -10.38 -22.20
N LEU A 384 -8.68 -10.61 -20.98
CA LEU A 384 -8.53 -11.96 -20.43
C LEU A 384 -9.75 -12.45 -19.65
N TRP A 385 -10.53 -11.55 -19.06
CA TRP A 385 -11.85 -11.88 -18.48
C TRP A 385 -12.90 -12.03 -19.58
N LYS A 386 -12.62 -12.85 -20.56
CA LYS A 386 -13.48 -13.13 -21.72
C LYS A 386 -13.59 -14.63 -21.94
N GLY A 387 -14.81 -15.10 -22.15
CA GLY A 387 -15.12 -16.50 -22.36
C GLY A 387 -14.63 -17.06 -23.72
N PRO A 388 -14.50 -18.40 -23.76
CA PRO A 388 -15.04 -19.34 -22.81
C PRO A 388 -14.14 -19.49 -21.56
N LEU A 389 -14.72 -19.38 -20.38
CA LEU A 389 -14.07 -19.65 -19.09
C LEU A 389 -14.96 -20.52 -18.23
N ASN A 390 -14.41 -21.52 -17.61
CA ASN A 390 -15.08 -22.37 -16.64
C ASN A 390 -14.46 -22.19 -15.25
N PHE A 391 -15.26 -22.50 -14.23
CA PHE A 391 -14.75 -22.68 -12.89
C PHE A 391 -14.09 -24.05 -12.70
N GLN A 392 -13.34 -24.20 -11.62
CA GLN A 392 -12.62 -25.41 -11.28
C GLN A 392 -13.51 -26.66 -11.16
N ASP A 393 -14.80 -26.50 -10.81
CA ASP A 393 -15.77 -27.57 -10.75
C ASP A 393 -16.41 -27.92 -12.11
N GLY A 394 -15.94 -27.31 -13.19
CA GLY A 394 -16.45 -27.51 -14.57
C GLY A 394 -17.69 -26.69 -14.91
N THR A 395 -18.25 -25.91 -13.98
CA THR A 395 -19.37 -25.03 -14.30
C THR A 395 -18.92 -23.83 -15.13
N VAL A 396 -19.79 -23.41 -16.07
CA VAL A 396 -19.47 -22.28 -16.97
C VAL A 396 -19.47 -20.98 -16.17
N PHE A 397 -18.34 -20.25 -16.25
CA PHE A 397 -18.24 -18.88 -15.75
C PHE A 397 -18.64 -17.86 -16.83
N LEU A 398 -18.03 -17.92 -18.00
CA LEU A 398 -18.31 -17.08 -19.17
C LEU A 398 -18.44 -17.94 -20.41
N LYS A 399 -19.51 -17.70 -21.20
CA LYS A 399 -19.69 -18.33 -22.49
C LYS A 399 -18.76 -17.73 -23.54
N GLU A 400 -18.66 -18.36 -24.70
CA GLU A 400 -17.88 -17.87 -25.84
C GLU A 400 -18.21 -16.40 -26.15
N GLY A 401 -17.17 -15.55 -26.17
CA GLY A 401 -17.27 -14.14 -26.47
C GLY A 401 -17.82 -13.25 -25.35
N GLU A 402 -18.34 -13.81 -24.26
CA GLU A 402 -18.84 -13.07 -23.11
C GLU A 402 -17.68 -12.43 -22.32
N VAL A 403 -17.83 -11.17 -21.93
CA VAL A 403 -16.87 -10.44 -21.08
C VAL A 403 -17.45 -10.32 -19.68
N ALA A 404 -16.64 -10.60 -18.68
CA ALA A 404 -17.07 -10.51 -17.28
C ALA A 404 -17.39 -9.07 -16.89
N THR A 405 -18.47 -8.92 -16.12
CA THR A 405 -18.79 -7.65 -15.45
C THR A 405 -17.93 -7.45 -14.20
N ASP A 406 -17.83 -6.20 -13.72
CA ASP A 406 -17.13 -5.88 -12.48
C ASP A 406 -17.64 -6.69 -11.29
N GLN A 407 -18.97 -6.94 -11.22
CA GLN A 407 -19.55 -7.78 -10.16
C GLN A 407 -19.12 -9.24 -10.26
N GLN A 408 -19.06 -9.79 -11.48
CA GLN A 408 -18.61 -11.17 -11.68
C GLN A 408 -17.14 -11.36 -11.29
N ILE A 409 -16.31 -10.36 -11.58
CA ILE A 409 -14.90 -10.36 -11.18
C ILE A 409 -14.77 -10.18 -9.66
N TRP A 410 -15.41 -9.14 -9.11
CA TRP A 410 -15.31 -8.81 -7.68
C TRP A 410 -15.74 -9.95 -6.77
N TYR A 411 -16.86 -10.62 -7.11
CA TYR A 411 -17.45 -11.70 -6.32
C TYR A 411 -17.12 -13.09 -6.89
N LEU A 412 -15.90 -13.27 -7.44
CA LEU A 412 -15.50 -14.55 -8.04
C LEU A 412 -15.65 -15.71 -7.02
N PRO A 413 -16.54 -16.68 -7.28
CA PRO A 413 -16.89 -17.68 -6.26
C PRO A 413 -15.93 -18.85 -6.16
N GLN A 414 -15.13 -19.09 -7.22
CA GLN A 414 -14.19 -20.21 -7.32
C GLN A 414 -12.97 -19.81 -8.15
N LEU A 415 -11.91 -20.61 -8.08
CA LEU A 415 -10.81 -20.56 -9.02
C LEU A 415 -11.26 -21.03 -10.41
N LEU A 416 -10.49 -20.67 -11.43
CA LEU A 416 -10.76 -21.08 -12.81
C LEU A 416 -10.27 -22.50 -13.09
N GLU A 417 -10.89 -23.16 -14.07
CA GLU A 417 -10.43 -24.45 -14.60
C GLU A 417 -8.98 -24.36 -15.07
N GLY A 418 -8.19 -25.38 -14.74
CA GLY A 418 -6.74 -25.45 -15.02
C GLY A 418 -5.86 -24.93 -13.88
N MET A 419 -6.44 -24.34 -12.83
CA MET A 419 -5.70 -23.99 -11.61
C MET A 419 -5.75 -25.14 -10.61
N GLU A 420 -4.66 -25.31 -9.83
CA GLU A 420 -4.58 -26.26 -8.74
C GLU A 420 -4.63 -25.56 -7.38
N GLY A 421 -5.38 -26.15 -6.45
CA GLY A 421 -5.58 -25.64 -5.09
C GLY A 421 -7.07 -25.58 -4.72
N PRO A 422 -7.41 -25.48 -3.44
CA PRO A 422 -8.82 -25.38 -3.04
C PRO A 422 -9.42 -24.02 -3.39
N SER A 423 -10.67 -24.05 -3.86
CA SER A 423 -11.47 -22.84 -4.17
C SER A 423 -12.31 -22.35 -2.99
N LYS A 424 -12.52 -23.21 -1.98
CA LYS A 424 -13.42 -22.97 -0.84
C LYS A 424 -12.78 -23.41 0.45
#